data_58f049c89bc37d30e7776b337d2706fa
#
_entry.id   58f049c89bc37d30e7776b337d2706fa
#
_cell.length_a   1.000
_cell.length_b   1.000
_cell.length_c   1.000
_cell.angle_alpha   90.00
_cell.angle_beta   90.00
_cell.angle_gamma   90.00
#
_symmetry.space_group_name_H-M   'P 1'
#
loop_
_entity.id
_entity.type
_entity.pdbx_description
1 polymer ?
#
loop_
_entity_poly.entity_id
_entity_poly.type
_entity_poly.pdbx_seq_one_letter_code
_entity_poly.pdbx_strand_id
1 'polypeptide(L)'
;GASNDIQRATDIAKEMVTKYGFSEKLGPVNYSSSDEVFLGKDFTSKQSYSEGTAAQIDAEVKAIVEEAYEAATKILSEHMEQLKAVAEGLLEVETLDHDQFVQLYNGEKTPKQLAEDLKEQMEKKKALDEEEAVESEKMRKREERLAKKREMEEAAKAIKDNEGEGKFKPRLMTYNEVSKT
;
A
#
# COMPACT_ATOMS: atom_id res chain seq x y z
N GLY A 1 14.28 9.25 -8.41
CA GLY A 1 15.44 8.57 -8.99
C GLY A 1 16.70 8.83 -8.19
N ALA A 2 17.82 8.27 -8.63
CA ALA A 2 19.10 8.28 -7.90
C ALA A 2 19.59 9.66 -7.44
N SER A 3 19.19 10.74 -8.13
CA SER A 3 19.55 12.11 -7.74
C SER A 3 19.03 12.50 -6.37
N ASN A 4 17.83 12.06 -5.98
CA ASN A 4 17.27 12.33 -4.67
C ASN A 4 17.99 11.54 -3.57
N ASP A 5 18.36 10.30 -3.86
CA ASP A 5 19.10 9.44 -2.92
C ASP A 5 20.51 9.98 -2.67
N ILE A 6 21.21 10.43 -3.74
CA ILE A 6 22.52 11.07 -3.64
C ILE A 6 22.42 12.36 -2.83
N GLN A 7 21.41 13.21 -3.07
CA GLN A 7 21.19 14.43 -2.31
C GLN A 7 21.01 14.10 -0.82
N ARG A 8 20.12 13.15 -0.51
CA ARG A 8 19.83 12.74 0.87
C ARG A 8 21.06 12.16 1.57
N ALA A 9 21.85 11.32 0.90
CA ALA A 9 23.11 10.79 1.44
C ALA A 9 24.10 11.90 1.74
N THR A 10 24.22 12.88 0.84
CA THR A 10 25.09 14.06 1.01
C THR A 10 24.66 14.91 2.19
N ASP A 11 23.36 15.16 2.33
CA ASP A 11 22.81 15.95 3.46
C ASP A 11 23.06 15.27 4.81
N ILE A 12 22.87 13.94 4.88
CA ILE A 12 23.18 13.15 6.07
C ILE A 12 24.69 13.23 6.40
N ALA A 13 25.56 13.00 5.44
CA ALA A 13 27.01 13.09 5.62
C ALA A 13 27.43 14.49 6.09
N LYS A 14 26.82 15.54 5.54
CA LYS A 14 27.05 16.91 5.95
C LYS A 14 26.63 17.16 7.40
N GLU A 15 25.47 16.68 7.81
CA GLU A 15 25.04 16.76 9.22
C GLU A 15 25.98 15.98 10.15
N MET A 16 26.43 14.79 9.75
CA MET A 16 27.40 14.01 10.53
C MET A 16 28.66 14.80 10.81
N VAL A 17 29.21 15.48 9.81
CA VAL A 17 30.44 16.24 9.92
C VAL A 17 30.23 17.56 10.66
N THR A 18 29.19 18.33 10.27
CA THR A 18 29.06 19.72 10.75
C THR A 18 28.26 19.85 12.04
N LYS A 19 27.30 18.97 12.28
CA LYS A 19 26.36 19.07 13.42
C LYS A 19 26.73 18.12 14.56
N TYR A 20 27.08 16.89 14.21
CA TYR A 20 27.34 15.84 15.19
C TYR A 20 28.82 15.63 15.53
N GLY A 21 29.74 16.26 14.80
CA GLY A 21 31.16 16.19 15.06
C GLY A 21 31.77 14.80 14.84
N PHE A 22 31.29 14.04 13.85
CA PHE A 22 31.76 12.67 13.58
C PHE A 22 33.06 12.61 12.73
N SER A 23 33.66 13.76 12.39
CA SER A 23 34.94 13.78 11.72
C SER A 23 36.10 13.79 12.73
N GLU A 24 37.01 12.83 12.61
CA GLU A 24 38.22 12.78 13.43
C GLU A 24 39.14 13.98 13.17
N LYS A 25 39.18 14.49 11.91
CA LYS A 25 40.06 15.62 11.52
C LYS A 25 39.51 16.96 11.99
N LEU A 26 38.21 17.14 12.02
CA LEU A 26 37.57 18.37 12.47
C LEU A 26 37.28 18.38 13.97
N GLY A 27 37.29 17.20 14.58
CA GLY A 27 36.98 17.02 16.00
C GLY A 27 35.51 17.24 16.36
N PRO A 28 35.14 17.18 17.66
CA PRO A 28 33.77 17.31 18.12
C PRO A 28 33.36 18.79 18.22
N VAL A 29 33.37 19.48 17.08
CA VAL A 29 33.01 20.90 16.95
C VAL A 29 31.75 21.02 16.11
N ASN A 30 30.81 21.85 16.56
CA ASN A 30 29.62 22.15 15.82
C ASN A 30 29.88 23.31 14.83
N TYR A 31 29.89 22.99 13.55
CA TYR A 31 30.03 23.94 12.44
C TYR A 31 28.72 24.25 11.75
N SER A 32 27.57 23.72 12.23
CA SER A 32 26.28 24.05 11.66
C SER A 32 25.96 25.53 11.91
N SER A 33 25.55 26.25 10.90
CA SER A 33 24.93 27.56 11.07
C SER A 33 23.65 27.37 11.87
N SER A 34 23.48 28.09 12.97
CA SER A 34 22.18 28.18 13.63
C SER A 34 21.25 28.90 12.66
N ASP A 35 20.29 28.15 12.08
CA ASP A 35 19.15 28.72 11.38
C ASP A 35 18.20 29.38 12.39
N GLU A 36 18.68 30.36 13.11
CA GLU A 36 17.81 31.33 13.73
C GLU A 36 17.30 32.24 12.62
N VAL A 37 16.14 31.87 12.08
CA VAL A 37 15.34 32.72 11.20
C VAL A 37 14.87 33.92 12.02
N PHE A 38 15.75 34.91 12.17
CA PHE A 38 15.36 36.24 12.59
C PHE A 38 14.70 36.93 11.40
N LEU A 39 13.38 36.98 11.42
CA LEU A 39 12.56 37.76 10.51
C LEU A 39 13.08 39.22 10.49
N GLY A 40 13.92 39.58 9.49
CA GLY A 40 14.21 40.96 9.23
C GLY A 40 15.66 41.39 8.92
N LYS A 41 16.62 40.48 8.69
CA LYS A 41 17.96 40.88 8.22
C LYS A 41 18.49 39.97 7.11
N ASP A 42 19.05 40.61 6.10
CA ASP A 42 19.68 40.17 4.87
C ASP A 42 20.13 38.71 4.79
N PHE A 43 19.70 38.05 3.70
CA PHE A 43 20.00 36.70 3.21
C PHE A 43 21.48 36.47 2.87
N THR A 44 22.42 36.82 3.69
CA THR A 44 23.79 36.34 3.61
C THR A 44 24.02 35.40 4.76
N SER A 45 23.83 34.10 4.53
CA SER A 45 24.31 33.06 5.44
C SER A 45 25.85 33.17 5.49
N LYS A 46 26.36 33.98 6.45
CA LYS A 46 27.78 33.99 6.70
C LYS A 46 28.17 32.62 7.24
N GLN A 47 28.95 31.89 6.46
CA GLN A 47 29.70 30.77 7.01
C GLN A 47 30.41 31.18 8.26
N SER A 48 30.14 30.50 9.37
CA SER A 48 30.72 30.81 10.68
C SER A 48 32.17 30.30 10.86
N TYR A 49 32.74 29.73 9.78
CA TYR A 49 34.08 29.12 9.77
C TYR A 49 34.90 29.55 8.57
N SER A 50 36.23 29.36 8.64
CA SER A 50 37.19 29.76 7.60
C SER A 50 37.04 28.93 6.31
N GLU A 51 37.57 29.46 5.18
CA GLU A 51 37.62 28.71 3.93
C GLU A 51 38.40 27.39 4.05
N GLY A 52 39.46 27.37 4.86
CA GLY A 52 40.21 26.14 5.15
C GLY A 52 39.36 25.08 5.86
N THR A 53 38.52 25.51 6.82
CA THR A 53 37.57 24.61 7.49
C THR A 53 36.48 24.15 6.52
N ALA A 54 36.00 25.01 5.64
CA ALA A 54 35.04 24.64 4.60
C ALA A 54 35.58 23.54 3.69
N ALA A 55 36.81 23.70 3.22
CA ALA A 55 37.47 22.69 2.38
C ALA A 55 37.67 21.36 3.11
N GLN A 56 37.93 21.38 4.42
CA GLN A 56 38.00 20.14 5.22
C GLN A 56 36.63 19.49 5.41
N ILE A 57 35.58 20.26 5.64
CA ILE A 57 34.20 19.74 5.71
C ILE A 57 33.82 19.07 4.40
N ASP A 58 34.08 19.72 3.23
CA ASP A 58 33.79 19.15 1.92
C ASP A 58 34.55 17.85 1.68
N ALA A 59 35.83 17.79 2.09
CA ALA A 59 36.64 16.59 1.96
C ALA A 59 36.13 15.42 2.83
N GLU A 60 35.72 15.70 4.06
CA GLU A 60 35.17 14.68 4.98
C GLU A 60 33.80 14.19 4.52
N VAL A 61 32.90 15.09 4.09
CA VAL A 61 31.59 14.73 3.52
C VAL A 61 31.78 13.83 2.29
N LYS A 62 32.69 14.22 1.40
CA LYS A 62 33.00 13.43 0.20
C LYS A 62 33.53 12.05 0.59
N ALA A 63 34.44 11.95 1.54
CA ALA A 63 35.01 10.68 1.97
C ALA A 63 33.95 9.73 2.54
N ILE A 64 33.02 10.22 3.37
CA ILE A 64 31.91 9.43 3.93
C ILE A 64 31.02 8.88 2.79
N VAL A 65 30.66 9.72 1.83
CA VAL A 65 29.79 9.31 0.72
C VAL A 65 30.50 8.30 -0.21
N GLU A 66 31.79 8.52 -0.48
CA GLU A 66 32.61 7.61 -1.32
C GLU A 66 32.77 6.25 -0.63
N GLU A 67 33.07 6.20 0.65
CA GLU A 67 33.15 4.95 1.42
C GLU A 67 31.84 4.17 1.41
N ALA A 68 30.73 4.85 1.63
CA ALA A 68 29.39 4.24 1.54
C ALA A 68 29.08 3.71 0.14
N TYR A 69 29.46 4.45 -0.90
CA TYR A 69 29.28 4.03 -2.29
C TYR A 69 30.13 2.78 -2.63
N GLU A 70 31.38 2.76 -2.19
CA GLU A 70 32.26 1.61 -2.38
C GLU A 70 31.72 0.36 -1.66
N ALA A 71 31.27 0.52 -0.40
CA ALA A 71 30.65 -0.55 0.35
C ALA A 71 29.41 -1.12 -0.33
N ALA A 72 28.51 -0.25 -0.81
CA ALA A 72 27.32 -0.67 -1.54
C ALA A 72 27.67 -1.39 -2.85
N THR A 73 28.64 -0.87 -3.61
CA THR A 73 29.10 -1.47 -4.86
C THR A 73 29.69 -2.86 -4.60
N LYS A 74 30.47 -3.01 -3.54
CA LYS A 74 31.05 -4.30 -3.13
C LYS A 74 29.95 -5.31 -2.81
N ILE A 75 29.00 -4.95 -1.96
CA ILE A 75 27.88 -5.84 -1.57
C ILE A 75 27.10 -6.29 -2.81
N LEU A 76 26.72 -5.37 -3.70
CA LEU A 76 25.97 -5.71 -4.92
C LEU A 76 26.79 -6.61 -5.86
N SER A 77 28.10 -6.38 -5.96
CA SER A 77 28.98 -7.19 -6.81
C SER A 77 29.15 -8.61 -6.26
N GLU A 78 29.26 -8.77 -4.95
CA GLU A 78 29.36 -10.06 -4.27
C GLU A 78 28.04 -10.87 -4.36
N HIS A 79 26.89 -10.19 -4.51
CA HIS A 79 25.56 -10.80 -4.57
C HIS A 79 24.88 -10.63 -5.94
N MET A 80 25.67 -10.62 -7.02
CA MET A 80 25.17 -10.36 -8.37
C MET A 80 24.14 -11.40 -8.84
N GLU A 81 24.31 -12.67 -8.48
CA GLU A 81 23.37 -13.73 -8.86
C GLU A 81 22.02 -13.55 -8.14
N GLN A 82 22.05 -13.19 -6.87
CA GLN A 82 20.86 -12.89 -6.09
C GLN A 82 20.13 -11.65 -6.64
N LEU A 83 20.89 -10.61 -6.99
CA LEU A 83 20.35 -9.40 -7.59
C LEU A 83 19.62 -9.71 -8.91
N LYS A 84 20.22 -10.55 -9.77
CA LYS A 84 19.60 -10.99 -11.02
C LYS A 84 18.33 -11.80 -10.77
N ALA A 85 18.38 -12.76 -9.85
CA ALA A 85 17.21 -13.58 -9.52
C ALA A 85 16.03 -12.74 -9.05
N VAL A 86 16.27 -11.75 -8.18
CA VAL A 86 15.23 -10.83 -7.72
C VAL A 86 14.73 -9.93 -8.86
N ALA A 87 15.62 -9.40 -9.70
CA ALA A 87 15.24 -8.58 -10.85
C ALA A 87 14.40 -9.36 -11.87
N GLU A 88 14.77 -10.58 -12.19
CA GLU A 88 13.99 -11.47 -13.06
C GLU A 88 12.64 -11.82 -12.43
N GLY A 89 12.60 -12.07 -11.10
CA GLY A 89 11.34 -12.28 -10.38
C GLY A 89 10.39 -11.09 -10.50
N LEU A 90 10.89 -9.87 -10.34
CA LEU A 90 10.10 -8.66 -10.51
C LEU A 90 9.59 -8.46 -11.94
N LEU A 91 10.33 -8.92 -12.96
CA LEU A 91 9.85 -8.89 -14.34
C LEU A 91 8.71 -9.89 -14.59
N GLU A 92 8.69 -11.01 -13.87
CA GLU A 92 7.64 -12.02 -14.00
C GLU A 92 6.35 -11.68 -13.22
N VAL A 93 6.49 -11.11 -12.02
CA VAL A 93 5.35 -10.93 -11.09
C VAL A 93 5.07 -9.48 -10.68
N GLU A 94 5.84 -8.52 -11.19
CA GLU A 94 5.75 -7.05 -10.97
C GLU A 94 6.01 -6.62 -9.52
N THR A 95 5.58 -7.37 -8.52
CA THR A 95 5.77 -7.09 -7.10
C THR A 95 6.17 -8.36 -6.35
N LEU A 96 7.03 -8.21 -5.36
CA LEU A 96 7.44 -9.28 -4.45
C LEU A 96 7.11 -8.88 -3.02
N ASP A 97 6.53 -9.80 -2.27
CA ASP A 97 6.45 -9.66 -0.82
C ASP A 97 7.78 -10.11 -0.16
N HIS A 98 7.86 -9.99 1.16
CA HIS A 98 9.06 -10.35 1.91
C HIS A 98 9.48 -11.81 1.71
N ASP A 99 8.53 -12.73 1.79
CA ASP A 99 8.81 -14.16 1.73
C ASP A 99 9.24 -14.58 0.32
N GLN A 100 8.59 -14.03 -0.70
CA GLN A 100 8.95 -14.23 -2.10
C GLN A 100 10.36 -13.69 -2.41
N PHE A 101 10.69 -12.51 -1.87
CA PHE A 101 12.04 -11.95 -1.99
C PHE A 101 13.09 -12.88 -1.37
N VAL A 102 12.84 -13.35 -0.13
CA VAL A 102 13.77 -14.25 0.58
C VAL A 102 13.95 -15.57 -0.16
N GLN A 103 12.88 -16.15 -0.71
CA GLN A 103 12.95 -17.39 -1.51
C GLN A 103 13.82 -17.23 -2.76
N LEU A 104 13.68 -16.10 -3.47
CA LEU A 104 14.52 -15.80 -4.65
C LEU A 104 15.95 -15.52 -4.24
N TYR A 105 16.17 -14.73 -3.20
CA TYR A 105 17.48 -14.36 -2.71
C TYR A 105 18.30 -15.57 -2.23
N ASN A 106 17.65 -16.50 -1.53
CA ASN A 106 18.28 -17.73 -1.07
C ASN A 106 18.40 -18.82 -2.16
N GLY A 107 17.82 -18.60 -3.33
CA GLY A 107 17.79 -19.59 -4.40
C GLY A 107 16.87 -20.79 -4.10
N GLU A 108 15.91 -20.65 -3.18
CA GLU A 108 14.93 -21.69 -2.85
C GLU A 108 13.92 -21.87 -3.98
N LYS A 109 13.63 -20.81 -4.72
CA LYS A 109 12.81 -20.83 -5.93
C LYS A 109 13.47 -20.04 -7.06
N THR A 110 13.23 -20.48 -8.27
CA THR A 110 13.56 -19.69 -9.46
C THR A 110 12.42 -18.67 -9.73
N PRO A 111 12.70 -17.58 -10.47
CA PRO A 111 11.70 -16.61 -10.88
C PRO A 111 10.47 -17.24 -11.55
N LYS A 112 10.68 -18.22 -12.41
CA LYS A 112 9.59 -18.96 -13.10
C LYS A 112 8.75 -19.80 -12.16
N GLN A 113 9.38 -20.54 -11.26
CA GLN A 113 8.64 -21.33 -10.24
C GLN A 113 7.79 -20.43 -9.36
N LEU A 114 8.32 -19.27 -8.94
CA LEU A 114 7.56 -18.32 -8.15
C LEU A 114 6.34 -17.80 -8.93
N ALA A 115 6.50 -17.46 -10.21
CA ALA A 115 5.42 -17.00 -11.06
C ALA A 115 4.34 -18.06 -11.29
N GLU A 116 4.73 -19.33 -11.45
CA GLU A 116 3.81 -20.46 -11.59
C GLU A 116 3.01 -20.68 -10.30
N ASP A 117 3.67 -20.70 -9.14
CA ASP A 117 3.02 -20.85 -7.84
C ASP A 117 2.00 -19.74 -7.57
N LEU A 118 2.34 -18.49 -7.92
CA LEU A 118 1.43 -17.35 -7.76
C LEU A 118 0.21 -17.45 -8.69
N LYS A 119 0.40 -17.89 -9.92
CA LYS A 119 -0.73 -18.12 -10.84
C LYS A 119 -1.67 -19.20 -10.30
N GLU A 120 -1.11 -20.32 -9.83
CA GLU A 120 -1.92 -21.40 -9.23
C GLU A 120 -2.68 -20.92 -7.98
N GLN A 121 -2.05 -20.12 -7.12
CA GLN A 121 -2.71 -19.54 -5.95
C GLN A 121 -3.83 -18.57 -6.33
N MET A 122 -3.61 -17.73 -7.35
CA MET A 122 -4.62 -16.81 -7.85
C MET A 122 -5.81 -17.55 -8.47
N GLU A 123 -5.58 -18.61 -9.22
CA GLU A 123 -6.65 -19.44 -9.79
C GLU A 123 -7.46 -20.15 -8.71
N LYS A 124 -6.79 -20.73 -7.70
CA LYS A 124 -7.47 -21.34 -6.55
C LYS A 124 -8.30 -20.33 -5.77
N LYS A 125 -7.77 -19.14 -5.53
CA LYS A 125 -8.49 -18.07 -4.85
C LYS A 125 -9.72 -17.64 -5.64
N LYS A 126 -9.57 -17.45 -6.96
CA LYS A 126 -10.68 -17.07 -7.83
C LYS A 126 -11.78 -18.11 -7.84
N ALA A 127 -11.43 -19.39 -7.87
CA ALA A 127 -12.41 -20.48 -7.80
C ALA A 127 -13.17 -20.48 -6.46
N LEU A 128 -12.48 -20.24 -5.35
CA LEU A 128 -13.12 -20.12 -4.03
C LEU A 128 -14.04 -18.91 -3.93
N ASP A 129 -13.61 -17.75 -4.42
CA ASP A 129 -14.42 -16.52 -4.43
C ASP A 129 -15.68 -16.71 -5.30
N GLU A 130 -15.59 -17.42 -6.42
CA GLU A 130 -16.74 -17.77 -7.28
C GLU A 130 -17.71 -18.74 -6.58
N GLU A 131 -17.21 -19.75 -5.85
CA GLU A 131 -18.03 -20.67 -5.05
C GLU A 131 -18.79 -19.93 -3.94
N GLU A 132 -18.10 -19.08 -3.18
CA GLU A 132 -18.70 -18.27 -2.12
C GLU A 132 -19.78 -17.31 -2.68
N ALA A 133 -19.52 -16.68 -3.82
CA ALA A 133 -20.48 -15.82 -4.48
C ALA A 133 -21.76 -16.57 -4.90
N VAL A 134 -21.62 -17.79 -5.46
CA VAL A 134 -22.76 -18.65 -5.84
C VAL A 134 -23.54 -19.10 -4.59
N GLU A 135 -22.87 -19.45 -3.51
CA GLU A 135 -23.53 -19.87 -2.28
C GLU A 135 -24.28 -18.69 -1.62
N SER A 136 -23.67 -17.52 -1.56
CA SER A 136 -24.30 -16.30 -1.05
C SER A 136 -25.54 -15.91 -1.84
N GLU A 137 -25.51 -16.04 -3.17
CA GLU A 137 -26.68 -15.79 -4.03
C GLU A 137 -27.80 -16.79 -3.80
N LYS A 138 -27.47 -18.08 -3.61
CA LYS A 138 -28.45 -19.12 -3.25
C LYS A 138 -29.12 -18.81 -1.91
N MET A 139 -28.34 -18.43 -0.91
CA MET A 139 -28.87 -18.04 0.41
C MET A 139 -29.81 -16.87 0.31
N ARG A 140 -29.42 -15.80 -0.39
CA ARG A 140 -30.27 -14.62 -0.61
C ARG A 140 -31.60 -14.98 -1.28
N LYS A 141 -31.55 -15.79 -2.36
CA LYS A 141 -32.78 -16.27 -3.04
C LYS A 141 -33.68 -17.12 -2.12
N ARG A 142 -33.07 -17.91 -1.22
CA ARG A 142 -33.80 -18.70 -0.23
C ARG A 142 -34.48 -17.80 0.81
N GLU A 143 -33.80 -16.79 1.30
CA GLU A 143 -34.34 -15.82 2.24
C GLU A 143 -35.50 -15.01 1.63
N GLU A 144 -35.35 -14.54 0.39
CA GLU A 144 -36.40 -13.85 -0.34
C GLU A 144 -37.66 -14.72 -0.52
N ARG A 145 -37.46 -16.01 -0.82
CA ARG A 145 -38.59 -16.94 -0.92
C ARG A 145 -39.30 -17.15 0.42
N LEU A 146 -38.52 -17.26 1.49
CA LEU A 146 -39.07 -17.41 2.84
C LEU A 146 -39.80 -16.15 3.31
N ALA A 147 -39.27 -14.97 3.00
CA ALA A 147 -39.91 -13.70 3.31
C ALA A 147 -41.25 -13.58 2.56
N LYS A 148 -41.29 -13.82 1.27
CA LYS A 148 -42.52 -13.83 0.47
C LYS A 148 -43.56 -14.83 1.00
N LYS A 149 -43.10 -16.02 1.41
CA LYS A 149 -44.00 -17.04 1.98
C LYS A 149 -44.63 -16.55 3.31
N ARG A 150 -43.84 -15.91 4.17
CA ARG A 150 -44.36 -15.32 5.43
C ARG A 150 -45.35 -14.21 5.16
N GLU A 151 -45.08 -13.31 4.23
CA GLU A 151 -45.99 -12.25 3.84
C GLU A 151 -47.34 -12.81 3.30
N MET A 152 -47.26 -13.87 2.48
CA MET A 152 -48.48 -14.52 1.98
C MET A 152 -49.28 -15.23 3.10
N GLU A 153 -48.60 -15.86 4.06
CA GLU A 153 -49.23 -16.52 5.21
C GLU A 153 -49.89 -15.47 6.14
N GLU A 154 -49.20 -14.35 6.39
CA GLU A 154 -49.76 -13.24 7.17
C GLU A 154 -50.99 -12.58 6.49
N ALA A 155 -50.89 -12.34 5.17
CA ALA A 155 -52.02 -11.83 4.38
C ALA A 155 -53.20 -12.80 4.37
N ALA A 156 -52.96 -14.10 4.23
CA ALA A 156 -54.01 -15.12 4.28
C ALA A 156 -54.66 -15.20 5.68
N LYS A 157 -53.88 -15.02 6.73
CA LYS A 157 -54.40 -14.98 8.12
C LYS A 157 -55.26 -13.73 8.34
N ALA A 158 -54.80 -12.56 7.88
CA ALA A 158 -55.56 -11.32 7.99
C ALA A 158 -56.91 -11.37 7.25
N ILE A 159 -56.99 -12.06 6.10
CA ILE A 159 -58.21 -12.27 5.36
C ILE A 159 -59.20 -13.17 6.17
N LYS A 160 -58.70 -14.26 6.75
CA LYS A 160 -59.53 -15.16 7.58
C LYS A 160 -60.05 -14.48 8.86
N ASP A 161 -59.22 -13.68 9.51
CA ASP A 161 -59.63 -12.92 10.70
C ASP A 161 -60.69 -11.87 10.37
N ASN A 162 -60.64 -11.29 9.19
CA ASN A 162 -61.64 -10.31 8.72
C ASN A 162 -62.95 -10.96 8.24
N GLU A 163 -62.95 -12.18 7.75
CA GLU A 163 -64.14 -12.94 7.42
C GLU A 163 -64.91 -13.44 8.70
N GLY A 164 -64.19 -13.62 9.83
CA GLY A 164 -64.78 -14.01 11.11
C GLY A 164 -65.57 -12.90 11.81
N GLU A 165 -65.34 -11.62 11.51
CA GLU A 165 -66.00 -10.46 12.12
C GLU A 165 -67.22 -9.90 11.37
N GLY A 166 -67.70 -10.55 10.33
CA GLY A 166 -69.01 -10.31 9.73
C GLY A 166 -69.25 -8.90 9.14
N LYS A 167 -68.22 -8.14 8.76
CA LYS A 167 -68.32 -6.78 8.23
C LYS A 167 -67.49 -6.50 7.01
N PHE A 168 -67.77 -7.23 5.91
CA PHE A 168 -67.44 -6.69 4.58
C PHE A 168 -68.15 -7.49 3.49
N LYS A 169 -69.28 -6.96 2.99
CA LYS A 169 -69.81 -7.40 1.69
C LYS A 169 -69.17 -6.54 0.61
N PRO A 170 -68.31 -7.07 -0.26
CA PRO A 170 -67.83 -6.33 -1.41
C PRO A 170 -69.02 -6.08 -2.34
N ARG A 171 -69.35 -4.82 -2.60
CA ARG A 171 -70.29 -4.40 -3.60
C ARG A 171 -69.63 -4.65 -4.96
N LEU A 172 -70.08 -5.74 -5.64
CA LEU A 172 -69.74 -6.00 -7.02
C LEU A 172 -70.28 -4.85 -7.87
N MET A 173 -69.43 -3.93 -8.29
CA MET A 173 -69.75 -2.98 -9.35
C MET A 173 -69.82 -3.77 -10.67
N THR A 174 -71.00 -3.83 -11.25
CA THR A 174 -71.22 -4.41 -12.56
C THR A 174 -70.64 -3.48 -13.64
N TYR A 175 -70.12 -4.05 -14.70
CA TYR A 175 -69.39 -3.43 -15.81
C TYR A 175 -70.14 -2.27 -16.51
N ASN A 176 -71.40 -2.03 -16.19
CA ASN A 176 -72.24 -1.00 -16.80
C ASN A 176 -72.18 0.38 -16.11
N GLU A 177 -71.48 0.55 -14.99
CA GLU A 177 -71.43 1.84 -14.32
C GLU A 177 -70.20 2.68 -14.68
N VAL A 178 -69.23 2.12 -15.44
CA VAL A 178 -67.97 2.82 -15.79
C VAL A 178 -68.09 3.54 -17.17
N SER A 179 -69.16 3.42 -17.89
CA SER A 179 -69.32 4.00 -19.27
C SER A 179 -70.11 5.33 -19.30
N LYS A 180 -70.38 5.98 -18.16
CA LYS A 180 -71.00 7.30 -18.13
C LYS A 180 -70.28 8.25 -17.17
N THR A 181 -69.09 8.68 -17.54
CA THR A 181 -68.46 9.95 -17.19
C THR A 181 -67.40 10.29 -18.20
#